data_673f91d7302a49c924dcc7cc67b187eb
#
_entry.id   673f91d7302a49c924dcc7cc67b187eb
#
_cell.length_a   1.000
_cell.length_b   1.000
_cell.length_c   1.000
_cell.angle_alpha   90.00
_cell.angle_beta   90.00
_cell.angle_gamma   90.00
#
_symmetry.space_group_name_H-M   'P 1'
#
loop_
_entity.id
_entity.type
_entity.pdbx_description
1 polymer ?
#
loop_
_entity_poly.entity_id
_entity_poly.type
_entity_poly.pdbx_seq_one_letter_code
_entity_poly.pdbx_strand_id
1 'polypeptide(L)'
;LSARELTHVTLPDNPEDPPVDVTLVDALIEGGGQTWEGEIVRTEGILDAKSRKLFVIARVNDPFGLEQSQSKNKTEPLRIGQPVRAILEGSTIPDVFVIPRNTLYRPNEILTIHPTEFTLKRQKIAPIWTDPENLVISKNLIEGWHLVTNRLSAAPEGAKVEIVEPEEEPKAALKKEVPKPAA
;
A
#
# COMPACT_ATOMS: atom_id res chain seq x y z
N LEU A 1 3.17 -6.01 13.69
CA LEU A 1 3.49 -6.42 12.32
C LEU A 1 3.18 -7.91 12.11
N SER A 2 2.59 -8.28 11.01
CA SER A 2 2.33 -9.67 10.63
C SER A 2 3.58 -10.32 10.00
N ALA A 3 3.62 -11.66 9.96
CA ALA A 3 4.74 -12.39 9.35
C ALA A 3 4.97 -12.04 7.87
N ARG A 4 3.91 -11.62 7.14
CA ARG A 4 4.04 -11.20 5.74
C ARG A 4 4.71 -9.83 5.61
N GLU A 5 4.35 -8.90 6.47
CA GLU A 5 4.93 -7.55 6.49
C GLU A 5 6.42 -7.61 6.85
N LEU A 6 6.80 -8.52 7.75
CA LEU A 6 8.19 -8.72 8.15
C LEU A 6 9.12 -9.14 7.01
N THR A 7 8.60 -9.77 5.96
CA THR A 7 9.41 -10.19 4.80
C THR A 7 9.93 -9.00 4.01
N HIS A 8 9.27 -7.84 4.10
CA HIS A 8 9.56 -6.66 3.28
C HIS A 8 10.09 -5.47 4.08
N VAL A 9 10.29 -5.63 5.38
CA VAL A 9 10.82 -4.58 6.27
C VAL A 9 11.97 -5.15 7.08
N THR A 10 13.11 -4.49 7.03
CA THR A 10 14.23 -4.81 7.92
C THR A 10 14.04 -4.05 9.22
N LEU A 11 13.87 -4.77 10.31
CA LEU A 11 13.66 -4.18 11.64
C LEU A 11 14.93 -4.31 12.50
N PRO A 12 15.16 -3.39 13.44
CA PRO A 12 16.25 -3.51 14.40
C PRO A 12 15.97 -4.63 15.40
N ASP A 13 16.76 -5.69 15.37
CA ASP A 13 16.66 -6.81 16.32
C ASP A 13 17.49 -6.57 17.57
N ASN A 14 18.56 -5.78 17.46
CA ASN A 14 19.43 -5.41 18.54
C ASN A 14 19.38 -3.90 18.81
N PRO A 15 19.69 -3.46 20.04
CA PRO A 15 19.76 -2.02 20.38
C PRO A 15 20.83 -1.23 19.61
N GLU A 16 21.81 -1.92 19.02
CA GLU A 16 22.90 -1.33 18.23
C GLU A 16 22.54 -1.20 16.74
N ASP A 17 21.46 -1.83 16.30
CA ASP A 17 21.00 -1.74 14.92
C ASP A 17 20.47 -0.33 14.64
N PRO A 18 20.63 0.18 13.42
CA PRO A 18 20.09 1.48 13.06
C PRO A 18 18.55 1.49 13.20
N PRO A 19 17.98 2.55 13.79
CA PRO A 19 16.55 2.70 13.89
C PRO A 19 15.90 2.82 12.49
N VAL A 20 14.63 2.46 12.38
CA VAL A 20 13.87 2.54 11.13
C VAL A 20 12.83 3.63 11.27
N ASP A 21 12.83 4.57 10.33
CA ASP A 21 11.86 5.65 10.30
C ASP A 21 10.42 5.13 10.18
N VAL A 22 9.52 5.73 10.92
CA VAL A 22 8.09 5.40 10.90
C VAL A 22 7.26 6.66 10.99
N THR A 23 6.26 6.76 10.12
CA THR A 23 5.23 7.81 10.24
C THR A 23 4.04 7.23 10.99
N LEU A 24 3.68 7.87 12.09
CA LEU A 24 2.50 7.54 12.88
C LEU A 24 1.34 8.44 12.46
N VAL A 25 0.21 7.85 12.13
CA VAL A 25 -1.01 8.56 11.71
C VAL A 25 -2.11 8.31 12.73
N ASP A 26 -2.86 9.34 13.09
CA ASP A 26 -4.01 9.21 13.97
C ASP A 26 -5.00 8.18 13.41
N ALA A 27 -5.30 7.14 14.18
CA ALA A 27 -6.25 6.11 13.78
C ALA A 27 -7.71 6.42 14.17
N LEU A 28 -7.96 7.52 14.88
CA LEU A 28 -9.31 7.95 15.28
C LEU A 28 -10.04 8.67 14.16
N ILE A 29 -9.32 9.24 13.18
CA ILE A 29 -9.87 10.03 12.10
C ILE A 29 -9.76 9.26 10.79
N GLU A 30 -10.91 8.92 10.19
CA GLU A 30 -10.95 8.32 8.85
C GLU A 30 -10.50 9.35 7.79
N GLY A 31 -9.63 8.91 6.88
CA GLY A 31 -9.14 9.77 5.78
C GLY A 31 -7.87 10.55 6.06
N GLY A 32 -7.27 10.40 7.23
CA GLY A 32 -6.01 11.01 7.61
C GLY A 32 -6.20 12.10 8.66
N GLY A 33 -5.63 11.83 9.81
CA GLY A 33 -5.52 12.79 10.91
C GLY A 33 -4.13 13.39 10.97
N GLN A 34 -3.80 13.85 12.16
CA GLN A 34 -2.47 14.32 12.48
C GLN A 34 -1.43 13.20 12.29
N THR A 35 -0.23 13.58 11.89
CA THR A 35 0.90 12.68 11.73
C THR A 35 2.05 13.06 12.67
N TRP A 36 2.79 12.07 13.11
CA TRP A 36 3.99 12.23 13.95
C TRP A 36 5.11 11.38 13.36
N GLU A 37 6.30 11.97 13.30
CA GLU A 37 7.49 11.24 12.91
C GLU A 37 8.09 10.52 14.10
N GLY A 38 8.51 9.29 13.90
CA GLY A 38 9.13 8.47 14.92
C GLY A 38 10.11 7.48 14.32
N GLU A 39 10.73 6.69 15.19
CA GLU A 39 11.71 5.69 14.81
C GLU A 39 11.41 4.38 15.53
N ILE A 40 11.40 3.27 14.81
CA ILE A 40 11.39 1.94 15.43
C ILE A 40 12.78 1.67 15.97
N VAL A 41 12.87 1.52 17.26
CA VAL A 41 14.16 1.37 17.98
C VAL A 41 14.47 -0.06 18.34
N ARG A 42 13.48 -0.94 18.44
CA ARG A 42 13.67 -2.37 18.72
C ARG A 42 12.41 -3.18 18.46
N THR A 43 12.60 -4.48 18.32
CA THR A 43 11.53 -5.49 18.36
C THR A 43 11.49 -6.16 19.73
N GLU A 44 10.37 -6.78 20.09
CA GLU A 44 10.29 -7.58 21.33
C GLU A 44 10.86 -8.99 21.15
N GLY A 45 11.24 -9.38 19.91
CA GLY A 45 11.85 -10.67 19.61
C GLY A 45 10.95 -11.89 19.78
N ILE A 46 9.72 -11.71 20.23
CA ILE A 46 8.74 -12.78 20.49
C ILE A 46 7.50 -12.57 19.64
N LEU A 47 7.13 -13.59 18.86
CA LEU A 47 5.86 -13.62 18.16
C LEU A 47 4.74 -14.01 19.14
N ASP A 48 3.71 -13.18 19.22
CA ASP A 48 2.51 -13.55 19.97
C ASP A 48 1.86 -14.82 19.37
N ALA A 49 1.70 -15.85 20.18
CA ALA A 49 1.25 -17.16 19.75
C ALA A 49 -0.20 -17.17 19.20
N LYS A 50 -1.05 -16.23 19.61
CA LYS A 50 -2.45 -16.16 19.18
C LYS A 50 -2.61 -15.33 17.92
N SER A 51 -2.01 -14.14 17.87
CA SER A 51 -2.13 -13.22 16.73
C SER A 51 -1.09 -13.45 15.65
N ARG A 52 0.00 -14.16 15.97
CA ARG A 52 1.19 -14.34 15.09
C ARG A 52 1.77 -13.01 14.64
N LYS A 53 1.72 -12.02 15.52
CA LYS A 53 2.26 -10.68 15.26
C LYS A 53 3.53 -10.45 16.09
N LEU A 54 4.48 -9.75 15.50
CA LEU A 54 5.65 -9.24 16.19
C LEU A 54 5.33 -7.84 16.72
N PHE A 55 5.62 -7.62 17.99
CA PHE A 55 5.54 -6.29 18.60
C PHE A 55 6.83 -5.53 18.35
N VAL A 56 6.68 -4.27 17.99
CA VAL A 56 7.77 -3.32 17.77
C VAL A 56 7.58 -2.11 18.67
N ILE A 57 8.68 -1.51 19.07
CA ILE A 57 8.67 -0.31 19.90
C ILE A 57 9.19 0.85 19.05
N ALA A 58 8.31 1.83 18.85
CA ALA A 58 8.64 3.09 18.22
C ALA A 58 8.82 4.19 19.25
N ARG A 59 9.76 5.08 19.00
CA ARG A 59 10.01 6.29 19.79
C ARG A 59 9.63 7.50 18.97
N VAL A 60 8.93 8.44 19.61
CA VAL A 60 8.66 9.77 19.08
C VAL A 60 9.42 10.78 19.91
N ASN A 61 10.26 11.61 19.31
CA ASN A 61 11.15 12.50 20.04
C ASN A 61 10.42 13.69 20.66
N ASP A 62 9.46 14.30 19.95
CA ASP A 62 8.65 15.43 20.46
C ASP A 62 7.14 15.13 20.36
N PRO A 63 6.60 14.19 21.16
CA PRO A 63 5.22 13.75 21.06
C PRO A 63 4.21 14.86 21.41
N PHE A 64 4.64 15.90 22.08
CA PHE A 64 3.79 17.02 22.51
C PHE A 64 3.96 18.28 21.64
N GLY A 65 4.86 18.28 20.66
CA GLY A 65 5.12 19.42 19.77
C GLY A 65 5.66 20.65 20.51
N LEU A 66 6.40 20.43 21.60
CA LEU A 66 6.92 21.53 22.44
C LEU A 66 8.08 22.26 21.78
N GLU A 67 8.91 21.55 21.04
CA GLU A 67 10.07 22.11 20.32
C GLU A 67 9.63 22.90 19.09
N GLN A 68 8.49 22.55 18.50
CA GLN A 68 7.92 23.21 17.30
C GLN A 68 7.02 24.40 17.63
N SER A 69 7.01 24.89 18.85
CA SER A 69 6.12 25.96 19.32
C SER A 69 6.25 27.29 18.57
N GLN A 70 7.28 27.49 17.75
CA GLN A 70 7.48 28.65 16.88
C GLN A 70 7.07 28.44 15.42
N SER A 71 6.66 27.24 15.03
CA SER A 71 6.22 26.96 13.66
C SER A 71 4.73 27.24 13.48
N LYS A 72 4.36 27.82 12.32
CA LYS A 72 2.95 28.06 11.97
C LYS A 72 2.10 26.80 11.83
N ASN A 73 2.72 25.66 11.69
CA ASN A 73 2.07 24.34 11.65
C ASN A 73 2.27 23.65 13.00
N LYS A 74 1.42 23.98 13.95
CA LYS A 74 1.46 23.33 15.27
C LYS A 74 0.94 21.90 15.14
N THR A 75 1.82 20.92 15.31
CA THR A 75 1.44 19.50 15.44
C THR A 75 0.65 19.31 16.73
N GLU A 76 -0.52 18.68 16.65
CA GLU A 76 -1.26 18.33 17.85
C GLU A 76 -0.49 17.31 18.71
N PRO A 77 -0.53 17.44 20.04
CA PRO A 77 0.19 16.52 20.92
C PRO A 77 -0.35 15.10 20.80
N LEU A 78 0.56 14.13 20.66
CA LEU A 78 0.24 12.70 20.74
C LEU A 78 -0.10 12.34 22.20
N ARG A 79 -1.33 11.87 22.43
CA ARG A 79 -1.81 11.56 23.77
C ARG A 79 -1.51 10.13 24.15
N ILE A 80 -1.22 9.91 25.43
CA ILE A 80 -1.06 8.55 25.97
C ILE A 80 -2.37 7.77 25.81
N GLY A 81 -2.26 6.56 25.23
CA GLY A 81 -3.42 5.72 24.94
C GLY A 81 -4.11 6.02 23.61
N GLN A 82 -3.65 7.01 22.84
CA GLN A 82 -4.18 7.29 21.53
C GLN A 82 -3.77 6.19 20.53
N PRO A 83 -4.72 5.57 19.83
CA PRO A 83 -4.40 4.59 18.79
C PRO A 83 -3.81 5.31 17.58
N VAL A 84 -2.72 4.75 17.05
CA VAL A 84 -2.06 5.26 15.85
C VAL A 84 -1.85 4.12 14.85
N ARG A 85 -1.83 4.48 13.57
CA ARG A 85 -1.42 3.59 12.49
C ARG A 85 0.02 3.92 12.13
N ALA A 86 0.89 2.93 12.16
CA ALA A 86 2.28 3.07 11.75
C ALA A 86 2.41 2.80 10.24
N ILE A 87 3.06 3.69 9.53
CA ILE A 87 3.43 3.55 8.11
C ILE A 87 4.95 3.44 8.07
N LEU A 88 5.42 2.31 7.54
CA LEU A 88 6.84 2.03 7.36
C LEU A 88 7.14 1.92 5.87
N GLU A 89 8.29 2.44 5.47
CA GLU A 89 8.80 2.18 4.14
C GLU A 89 9.37 0.77 4.07
N GLY A 90 8.87 -0.03 3.13
CA GLY A 90 9.34 -1.38 2.88
C GLY A 90 10.44 -1.41 1.83
N SER A 91 11.03 -2.59 1.66
CA SER A 91 12.01 -2.84 0.61
C SER A 91 11.38 -2.73 -0.77
N THR A 92 12.05 -2.08 -1.70
CA THR A 92 11.63 -2.04 -3.10
C THR A 92 11.74 -3.43 -3.72
N ILE A 93 10.66 -3.92 -4.29
CA ILE A 93 10.63 -5.20 -5.01
C ILE A 93 10.79 -4.89 -6.50
N PRO A 94 11.90 -5.26 -7.13
CA PRO A 94 12.10 -5.05 -8.55
C PRO A 94 11.32 -6.06 -9.39
N ASP A 95 11.16 -5.78 -10.68
CA ASP A 95 10.58 -6.69 -11.68
C ASP A 95 9.21 -7.26 -11.30
N VAL A 96 8.29 -6.38 -10.91
CA VAL A 96 6.93 -6.74 -10.54
C VAL A 96 5.90 -5.96 -11.36
N PHE A 97 4.71 -6.52 -11.48
CA PHE A 97 3.52 -5.82 -11.93
C PHE A 97 2.61 -5.56 -10.73
N VAL A 98 2.09 -4.34 -10.66
CA VAL A 98 1.02 -3.97 -9.72
C VAL A 98 -0.29 -3.95 -10.50
N ILE A 99 -1.21 -4.84 -10.15
CA ILE A 99 -2.50 -4.96 -10.82
C ILE A 99 -3.64 -4.75 -9.82
N PRO A 100 -4.75 -4.13 -10.23
CA PRO A 100 -5.91 -3.97 -9.36
C PRO A 100 -6.47 -5.32 -8.92
N ARG A 101 -6.83 -5.45 -7.65
CA ARG A 101 -7.36 -6.72 -7.10
C ARG A 101 -8.68 -7.17 -7.73
N ASN A 102 -9.46 -6.24 -8.25
CA ASN A 102 -10.72 -6.54 -8.96
C ASN A 102 -10.52 -7.29 -10.28
N THR A 103 -9.29 -7.35 -10.81
CA THR A 103 -8.94 -8.10 -12.02
C THR A 103 -8.83 -9.61 -11.80
N LEU A 104 -8.87 -10.06 -10.53
CA LEU A 104 -8.90 -11.48 -10.23
C LEU A 104 -10.20 -12.11 -10.74
N TYR A 105 -10.07 -13.05 -11.66
CA TYR A 105 -11.19 -13.88 -12.14
C TYR A 105 -11.51 -15.00 -11.16
N ARG A 106 -10.48 -15.66 -10.65
CA ARG A 106 -10.53 -16.70 -9.61
C ARG A 106 -9.34 -16.53 -8.67
N PRO A 107 -9.31 -17.20 -7.52
CA PRO A 107 -8.13 -17.22 -6.68
C PRO A 107 -6.89 -17.57 -7.50
N ASN A 108 -5.91 -16.65 -7.55
CA ASN A 108 -4.66 -16.79 -8.30
C ASN A 108 -4.80 -16.95 -9.83
N GLU A 109 -5.90 -16.49 -10.42
CA GLU A 109 -6.09 -16.46 -11.87
C GLU A 109 -6.56 -15.08 -12.34
N ILE A 110 -5.98 -14.60 -13.41
CA ILE A 110 -6.41 -13.41 -14.15
C ILE A 110 -6.81 -13.79 -15.58
N LEU A 111 -7.56 -12.89 -16.21
CA LEU A 111 -7.88 -12.99 -17.63
C LEU A 111 -7.06 -11.98 -18.40
N THR A 112 -6.45 -12.45 -19.47
CA THR A 112 -5.70 -11.62 -20.42
C THR A 112 -6.28 -11.81 -21.82
N ILE A 113 -6.11 -10.79 -22.68
CA ILE A 113 -6.57 -10.81 -24.08
C ILE A 113 -5.35 -10.74 -24.97
N HIS A 114 -5.30 -11.65 -25.96
CA HIS A 114 -4.28 -11.63 -27.00
C HIS A 114 -4.39 -10.36 -27.83
N PRO A 115 -3.29 -9.60 -28.06
CA PRO A 115 -3.36 -8.27 -28.66
C PRO A 115 -3.83 -8.26 -30.11
N THR A 116 -3.60 -9.34 -30.88
CA THR A 116 -3.96 -9.41 -32.30
C THR A 116 -5.17 -10.30 -32.57
N GLU A 117 -5.34 -11.38 -31.81
CA GLU A 117 -6.43 -12.34 -32.04
C GLU A 117 -7.70 -11.99 -31.27
N PHE A 118 -7.59 -11.10 -30.29
CA PHE A 118 -8.66 -10.70 -29.35
C PHE A 118 -9.32 -11.90 -28.68
N THR A 119 -8.49 -12.90 -28.32
CA THR A 119 -8.94 -14.10 -27.64
C THR A 119 -8.59 -14.07 -26.16
N LEU A 120 -9.51 -14.55 -25.33
CA LEU A 120 -9.31 -14.66 -23.87
C LEU A 120 -8.38 -15.80 -23.52
N LYS A 121 -7.45 -15.53 -22.63
CA LYS A 121 -6.58 -16.53 -22.02
C LYS A 121 -6.60 -16.42 -20.51
N ARG A 122 -6.68 -17.55 -19.83
CA ARG A 122 -6.51 -17.62 -18.37
C ARG A 122 -5.05 -17.74 -18.04
N GLN A 123 -4.59 -16.92 -17.11
CA GLN A 123 -3.22 -16.96 -16.65
C GLN A 123 -3.19 -17.14 -15.12
N LYS A 124 -2.47 -18.15 -14.67
CA LYS A 124 -2.19 -18.36 -13.24
C LYS A 124 -1.15 -17.37 -12.79
N ILE A 125 -1.39 -16.76 -11.65
CA ILE A 125 -0.49 -15.81 -11.01
C ILE A 125 -0.14 -16.27 -9.59
N ALA A 126 1.03 -15.87 -9.13
CA ALA A 126 1.45 -16.04 -7.75
C ALA A 126 1.69 -14.65 -7.14
N PRO A 127 0.74 -14.12 -6.35
CA PRO A 127 0.94 -12.83 -5.71
C PRO A 127 2.10 -12.89 -4.71
N ILE A 128 3.04 -11.94 -4.83
CA ILE A 128 4.12 -11.70 -3.88
C ILE A 128 3.55 -10.90 -2.70
N TRP A 129 2.75 -9.88 -3.03
CA TRP A 129 2.10 -9.02 -2.06
C TRP A 129 0.65 -8.77 -2.45
N THR A 130 -0.21 -8.54 -1.44
CA THR A 130 -1.63 -8.25 -1.64
C THR A 130 -2.06 -7.22 -0.61
N ASP A 131 -2.61 -6.12 -1.07
CA ASP A 131 -3.31 -5.14 -0.26
C ASP A 131 -4.83 -5.13 -0.58
N PRO A 132 -5.66 -4.30 0.06
CA PRO A 132 -7.08 -4.22 -0.23
C PRO A 132 -7.42 -3.85 -1.68
N GLU A 133 -6.57 -3.08 -2.35
CA GLU A 133 -6.82 -2.51 -3.68
C GLU A 133 -6.02 -3.20 -4.78
N ASN A 134 -4.80 -3.67 -4.47
CA ASN A 134 -3.82 -4.13 -5.45
C ASN A 134 -3.26 -5.51 -5.14
N LEU A 135 -2.70 -6.11 -6.18
CA LEU A 135 -1.88 -7.31 -6.14
C LEU A 135 -0.53 -7.00 -6.76
N VAL A 136 0.53 -7.38 -6.09
CA VAL A 136 1.89 -7.35 -6.64
C VAL A 136 2.25 -8.76 -7.07
N ILE A 137 2.58 -8.92 -8.33
CA ILE A 137 2.94 -10.21 -8.93
C ILE A 137 4.30 -10.11 -9.62
N SER A 138 5.03 -11.22 -9.67
CA SER A 138 6.27 -11.29 -10.45
C SER A 138 6.02 -10.95 -11.93
N LYS A 139 7.04 -10.47 -12.61
CA LYS A 139 6.99 -10.15 -14.05
C LYS A 139 6.88 -11.42 -14.92
N ASN A 140 5.89 -12.28 -14.62
CA ASN A 140 5.60 -13.51 -15.35
C ASN A 140 4.47 -13.36 -16.37
N LEU A 141 3.98 -12.12 -16.56
CA LEU A 141 2.96 -11.84 -17.55
C LEU A 141 3.60 -11.67 -18.91
N ILE A 142 2.88 -12.11 -19.94
CA ILE A 142 3.31 -11.92 -21.32
C ILE A 142 3.16 -10.44 -21.66
N GLU A 143 4.25 -9.78 -22.03
CA GLU A 143 4.24 -8.37 -22.41
C GLU A 143 3.35 -8.14 -23.66
N GLY A 144 2.66 -7.02 -23.66
CA GLY A 144 1.77 -6.63 -24.77
C GLY A 144 0.36 -7.23 -24.71
N TRP A 145 0.05 -8.08 -23.74
CA TRP A 145 -1.31 -8.58 -23.54
C TRP A 145 -2.14 -7.61 -22.70
N HIS A 146 -3.44 -7.51 -23.01
CA HIS A 146 -4.35 -6.65 -22.26
C HIS A 146 -4.91 -7.40 -21.06
N LEU A 147 -4.93 -6.75 -19.91
CA LEU A 147 -5.53 -7.26 -18.69
C LEU A 147 -7.04 -6.95 -18.66
N VAL A 148 -7.86 -7.95 -18.40
CA VAL A 148 -9.31 -7.76 -18.26
C VAL A 148 -9.62 -7.19 -16.88
N THR A 149 -10.21 -6.01 -16.84
CA THR A 149 -10.61 -5.33 -15.57
C THR A 149 -12.07 -5.53 -15.23
N ASN A 150 -12.90 -5.87 -16.21
CA ASN A 150 -14.34 -6.09 -16.02
C ASN A 150 -14.61 -7.52 -15.54
N ARG A 151 -15.57 -7.68 -14.63
CA ARG A 151 -16.02 -9.01 -14.21
C ARG A 151 -16.82 -9.67 -15.33
N LEU A 152 -16.32 -10.79 -15.84
CA LEU A 152 -17.03 -11.63 -16.78
C LEU A 152 -17.70 -12.79 -16.04
N SER A 153 -19.00 -13.00 -16.28
CA SER A 153 -19.77 -14.11 -15.66
C SER A 153 -19.31 -15.47 -16.18
N ALA A 154 -18.92 -15.52 -17.45
CA ALA A 154 -18.33 -16.69 -18.09
C ALA A 154 -17.20 -16.25 -18.99
N ALA A 155 -16.04 -16.89 -18.84
CA ALA A 155 -14.87 -16.60 -19.64
C ALA A 155 -14.28 -17.94 -20.14
N PRO A 156 -14.87 -18.55 -21.18
CA PRO A 156 -14.28 -19.72 -21.79
C PRO A 156 -12.95 -19.33 -22.44
N GLU A 157 -11.95 -20.18 -22.28
CA GLU A 157 -10.64 -19.97 -22.87
C GLU A 157 -10.74 -19.96 -24.38
N GLY A 158 -10.06 -19.03 -25.05
CA GLY A 158 -10.12 -18.85 -26.50
C GLY A 158 -11.37 -18.12 -27.01
N ALA A 159 -12.27 -17.65 -26.14
CA ALA A 159 -13.40 -16.84 -26.57
C ALA A 159 -12.92 -15.53 -27.21
N LYS A 160 -13.51 -15.17 -28.35
CA LYS A 160 -13.30 -13.86 -28.96
C LYS A 160 -14.01 -12.79 -28.15
N VAL A 161 -13.34 -11.69 -27.91
CA VAL A 161 -13.86 -10.56 -27.14
C VAL A 161 -13.61 -9.26 -27.90
N GLU A 162 -14.44 -8.28 -27.63
CA GLU A 162 -14.26 -6.91 -28.09
C GLU A 162 -13.73 -6.08 -26.92
N ILE A 163 -12.69 -5.28 -27.18
CA ILE A 163 -12.15 -4.37 -26.19
C ILE A 163 -12.98 -3.10 -26.24
N VAL A 164 -13.72 -2.83 -25.16
CA VAL A 164 -14.38 -1.56 -24.96
C VAL A 164 -13.43 -0.70 -24.14
N GLU A 165 -12.91 0.35 -24.74
CA GLU A 165 -12.14 1.35 -23.99
C GLU A 165 -13.08 1.99 -22.95
N PRO A 166 -12.67 2.08 -21.66
CA PRO A 166 -13.45 2.81 -20.69
C PRO A 166 -13.57 4.26 -21.19
N GLU A 167 -14.80 4.78 -21.29
CA GLU A 167 -14.99 6.21 -21.39
C GLU A 167 -14.18 6.85 -20.25
N GLU A 168 -13.18 7.67 -20.59
CA GLU A 168 -12.41 8.41 -19.61
C GLU A 168 -13.41 9.25 -18.79
N GLU A 169 -13.70 8.81 -17.58
CA GLU A 169 -14.33 9.72 -16.61
C GLU A 169 -13.43 10.94 -16.52
N PRO A 170 -13.95 12.15 -16.75
CA PRO A 170 -13.14 13.36 -16.72
C PRO A 170 -12.47 13.41 -15.36
N LYS A 171 -11.15 13.23 -15.32
CA LYS A 171 -10.33 13.46 -14.12
C LYS A 171 -10.74 14.82 -13.60
N ALA A 172 -11.47 14.83 -12.49
CA ALA A 172 -11.83 16.05 -11.79
C ALA A 172 -10.53 16.79 -11.54
N ALA A 173 -10.30 17.83 -12.34
CA ALA A 173 -9.13 18.69 -12.23
C ALA A 173 -9.18 19.29 -10.83
N LEU A 174 -8.35 18.79 -9.92
CA LEU A 174 -8.03 19.49 -8.69
C LEU A 174 -7.41 20.82 -9.11
N LYS A 175 -8.25 21.84 -9.28
CA LYS A 175 -7.82 23.23 -9.37
C LYS A 175 -7.12 23.54 -8.04
N LYS A 176 -5.79 23.52 -8.09
CA LYS A 176 -4.99 24.24 -7.08
C LYS A 176 -5.30 25.72 -7.26
N GLU A 177 -6.23 26.20 -6.49
CA GLU A 177 -6.44 27.64 -6.33
C GLU A 177 -5.27 28.18 -5.51
N VAL A 178 -4.33 28.79 -6.20
CA VAL A 178 -3.24 29.57 -5.59
C VAL A 178 -3.87 30.86 -5.06
N PRO A 179 -3.85 31.15 -3.76
CA PRO A 179 -4.33 32.42 -3.25
C PRO A 179 -3.40 33.54 -3.71
N LYS A 180 -3.97 34.50 -4.40
CA LYS A 180 -3.32 35.74 -4.87
C LYS A 180 -2.97 36.59 -3.66
N PRO A 181 -1.74 37.14 -3.53
CA PRO A 181 -1.40 38.03 -2.44
C PRO A 181 -2.18 39.32 -2.57
N ALA A 182 -2.85 39.69 -1.49
CA ALA A 182 -3.48 40.98 -1.34
C ALA A 182 -2.42 42.07 -1.13
N ALA A 183 -2.57 43.17 -1.83
CA ALA A 183 -1.77 44.41 -1.74
C ALA A 183 -1.95 45.11 -0.39
#